data_b665a01a0435d5b3012f3774a7309163
#
_entry.id   b665a01a0435d5b3012f3774a7309163
#
_cell.length_a   1.000
_cell.length_b   1.000
_cell.length_c   1.000
_cell.angle_alpha   90.00
_cell.angle_beta   90.00
_cell.angle_gamma   90.00
#
_symmetry.space_group_name_H-M   'P 1'
#
loop_
_entity.id
_entity.type
_entity.pdbx_description
1 polymer ?
#
loop_
_entity_poly.entity_id
_entity_poly.type
_entity_poly.pdbx_seq_one_letter_code
_entity_poly.pdbx_strand_id
1 'polypeptide(L)'
;GTELEFPLSGAKVKLGDVYTDKNRDLTIVRLSYDEEAHTKLPANGSDYDLMLKSKEHKNIKASYGLLGSNGDGYIFIKGKMGNQPFQVGLRNKVKLSTGKDESSIDDGNSTNVEEVKNENEMIDSITGTSETSANKNGIYDIFKDDGKNDVKFDALNFRINSHSKTTKVYDGSFINKDGSIKYGEVVKQMNTKQSLDKINDNIKKYKSKVDTYKISIKEYEGRVKKDKHNSQAKKNLEDVKKAKKEAEKSLDTNRKAKEQYEDYSFDKSSFEKMSDENKTIYKKMK
;
A
#
# COMPACT_ATOMS: atom_id res chain seq x y z
N GLY A 1 4.89 -8.27 12.05
CA GLY A 1 5.30 -6.93 11.64
C GLY A 1 4.63 -5.85 12.48
N THR A 2 5.19 -4.67 12.48
CA THR A 2 4.63 -3.51 13.19
C THR A 2 3.39 -3.02 12.46
N GLU A 3 2.30 -2.80 13.20
CA GLU A 3 1.10 -2.17 12.65
C GLU A 3 1.29 -0.65 12.59
N LEU A 4 0.99 -0.09 11.43
CA LEU A 4 0.97 1.34 11.15
C LEU A 4 -0.44 1.74 10.71
N GLU A 5 -0.77 3.01 10.83
CA GLU A 5 -2.07 3.53 10.43
C GLU A 5 -1.93 4.81 9.63
N PHE A 6 -2.68 4.92 8.54
CA PHE A 6 -2.90 6.17 7.84
C PHE A 6 -3.90 7.00 8.66
N PRO A 7 -3.48 8.14 9.23
CA PRO A 7 -4.24 8.79 10.30
C PRO A 7 -5.58 9.41 9.87
N LEU A 8 -5.75 9.76 8.59
CA LEU A 8 -6.99 10.35 8.11
C LEU A 8 -7.97 9.33 7.54
N SER A 9 -7.49 8.34 6.80
CA SER A 9 -8.33 7.25 6.28
C SER A 9 -8.60 6.17 7.32
N GLY A 10 -7.78 6.08 8.36
CA GLY A 10 -7.85 5.01 9.36
C GLY A 10 -7.45 3.63 8.81
N ALA A 11 -6.79 3.60 7.67
CA ALA A 11 -6.35 2.34 7.07
C ALA A 11 -5.13 1.78 7.82
N LYS A 12 -5.25 0.53 8.26
CA LYS A 12 -4.19 -0.17 8.99
C LYS A 12 -3.34 -1.01 8.05
N VAL A 13 -2.05 -0.96 8.28
CA VAL A 13 -1.03 -1.59 7.43
C VAL A 13 0.00 -2.27 8.32
N LYS A 14 0.45 -3.45 7.91
CA LYS A 14 1.58 -4.12 8.57
C LYS A 14 2.86 -3.86 7.81
N LEU A 15 3.83 -3.26 8.51
CA LEU A 15 5.20 -3.12 8.02
C LEU A 15 5.88 -4.49 8.06
N GLY A 16 6.24 -5.02 6.90
CA GLY A 16 6.97 -6.26 6.77
C GLY A 16 8.47 -6.11 7.01
N ASP A 17 9.19 -7.19 6.78
CA ASP A 17 10.65 -7.16 6.86
C ASP A 17 11.26 -6.30 5.76
N VAL A 18 12.42 -5.72 6.06
CA VAL A 18 13.27 -5.07 5.07
C VAL A 18 14.17 -6.13 4.44
N TYR A 19 14.24 -6.14 3.12
CA TYR A 19 15.09 -7.01 2.33
C TYR A 19 16.10 -6.20 1.55
N THR A 20 17.28 -6.75 1.36
CA THR A 20 18.30 -6.23 0.45
C THR A 20 19.01 -7.41 -0.23
N ASP A 21 19.70 -7.13 -1.34
CA ASP A 21 20.54 -8.14 -1.97
C ASP A 21 21.97 -8.13 -1.41
N LYS A 22 22.80 -9.07 -1.88
CA LYS A 22 24.15 -9.29 -1.37
C LYS A 22 25.01 -8.02 -1.39
N ASN A 23 24.93 -7.24 -2.45
CA ASN A 23 25.69 -6.01 -2.62
C ASN A 23 24.95 -4.76 -2.11
N ARG A 24 23.75 -4.91 -1.57
CA ARG A 24 22.87 -3.81 -1.14
C ARG A 24 22.56 -2.81 -2.25
N ASP A 25 22.41 -3.29 -3.47
CA ASP A 25 22.07 -2.46 -4.63
C ASP A 25 20.57 -2.14 -4.71
N LEU A 26 19.74 -2.95 -4.07
CA LEU A 26 18.30 -2.74 -3.92
C LEU A 26 17.87 -3.02 -2.49
N THR A 27 17.13 -2.11 -1.91
CA THR A 27 16.45 -2.31 -0.63
C THR A 27 14.95 -2.27 -0.85
N ILE A 28 14.23 -3.23 -0.26
CA ILE A 28 12.80 -3.39 -0.48
C ILE A 28 12.10 -3.46 0.87
N VAL A 29 10.98 -2.75 0.96
CA VAL A 29 10.08 -2.80 2.10
C VAL A 29 8.71 -3.23 1.61
N ARG A 30 8.13 -4.24 2.25
CA ARG A 30 6.78 -4.70 1.97
C ARG A 30 5.80 -4.16 3.01
N LEU A 31 4.66 -3.68 2.52
CA LEU A 31 3.53 -3.25 3.32
C LEU A 31 2.34 -4.16 3.03
N SER A 32 1.83 -4.85 4.04
CA SER A 32 0.68 -5.73 3.88
C SER A 32 -0.60 -5.02 4.27
N TYR A 33 -1.57 -5.04 3.36
CA TYR A 33 -2.88 -4.43 3.52
C TYR A 33 -3.94 -5.52 3.72
N ASP A 34 -4.85 -5.31 4.66
CA ASP A 34 -6.03 -6.15 4.81
C ASP A 34 -7.17 -5.70 3.88
N GLU A 35 -8.27 -6.44 3.87
CA GLU A 35 -9.43 -6.13 3.01
C GLU A 35 -10.02 -4.76 3.34
N GLU A 36 -10.05 -4.37 4.60
CA GLU A 36 -10.58 -3.08 5.03
C GLU A 36 -9.68 -1.92 4.54
N ALA A 37 -8.37 -2.07 4.64
CA ALA A 37 -7.41 -1.08 4.14
C ALA A 37 -7.56 -0.87 2.62
N HIS A 38 -7.79 -1.94 1.85
CA HIS A 38 -8.03 -1.84 0.40
C HIS A 38 -9.27 -1.02 0.04
N THR A 39 -10.28 -0.96 0.90
CA THR A 39 -11.48 -0.14 0.67
C THR A 39 -11.25 1.35 0.96
N LYS A 40 -10.23 1.68 1.72
CA LYS A 40 -9.92 3.04 2.20
C LYS A 40 -8.79 3.72 1.45
N LEU A 41 -7.97 2.96 0.73
CA LEU A 41 -6.74 3.42 0.09
C LEU A 41 -6.79 3.27 -1.43
N PRO A 42 -6.09 4.15 -2.17
CA PRO A 42 -5.94 4.02 -3.61
C PRO A 42 -5.22 2.71 -3.98
N ALA A 43 -5.64 2.12 -5.10
CA ALA A 43 -5.05 0.88 -5.62
C ALA A 43 -3.81 1.11 -6.52
N ASN A 44 -3.52 2.36 -6.91
CA ASN A 44 -2.40 2.69 -7.78
C ASN A 44 -1.25 3.34 -7.00
N GLY A 45 -0.03 2.89 -7.22
CA GLY A 45 1.16 3.47 -6.60
C GLY A 45 1.37 4.94 -6.93
N SER A 46 0.93 5.38 -8.11
CA SER A 46 0.97 6.78 -8.56
C SER A 46 0.07 7.73 -7.76
N ASP A 47 -0.87 7.20 -6.98
CA ASP A 47 -1.73 7.97 -6.07
C ASP A 47 -1.08 8.22 -4.69
N TYR A 48 0.18 7.90 -4.56
CA TYR A 48 0.98 8.12 -3.36
C TYR A 48 2.19 9.00 -3.64
N ASP A 49 2.58 9.78 -2.64
CA ASP A 49 3.90 10.41 -2.60
C ASP A 49 4.83 9.58 -1.72
N LEU A 50 5.98 9.23 -2.25
CA LEU A 50 7.06 8.60 -1.49
C LEU A 50 8.08 9.66 -1.11
N MET A 51 8.47 9.66 0.16
CA MET A 51 9.43 10.60 0.73
C MET A 51 10.52 9.85 1.48
N LEU A 52 11.77 10.24 1.25
CA LEU A 52 12.93 9.69 1.93
C LEU A 52 13.75 10.81 2.57
N LYS A 53 14.05 10.67 3.85
CA LYS A 53 14.89 11.59 4.61
C LYS A 53 16.06 10.82 5.21
N SER A 54 17.27 11.29 4.97
CA SER A 54 18.50 10.63 5.39
C SER A 54 19.65 11.62 5.48
N LYS A 55 20.77 11.20 6.07
CA LYS A 55 22.00 12.01 6.07
C LYS A 55 22.60 12.15 4.66
N GLU A 56 22.54 11.08 3.89
CA GLU A 56 23.01 11.05 2.50
C GLU A 56 22.05 10.23 1.64
N HIS A 57 21.78 10.71 0.43
CA HIS A 57 20.91 10.03 -0.52
C HIS A 57 21.40 10.14 -1.98
N LYS A 58 22.71 10.24 -2.18
CA LYS A 58 23.29 10.32 -3.53
C LYS A 58 23.01 9.03 -4.30
N ASN A 59 22.63 9.18 -5.58
CA ASN A 59 22.41 8.06 -6.51
C ASN A 59 21.35 7.06 -6.06
N ILE A 60 20.39 7.50 -5.26
CA ILE A 60 19.24 6.68 -4.84
C ILE A 60 18.03 7.05 -5.66
N LYS A 61 17.34 6.03 -6.18
CA LYS A 61 16.05 6.16 -6.85
C LYS A 61 15.06 5.25 -6.16
N ALA A 62 13.91 5.80 -5.79
CA ALA A 62 12.89 5.06 -5.08
C ALA A 62 11.52 5.19 -5.74
N SER A 63 10.74 4.13 -5.65
CA SER A 63 9.38 4.07 -6.17
C SER A 63 8.52 3.18 -5.27
N TYR A 64 7.21 3.38 -5.36
CA TYR A 64 6.21 2.61 -4.65
C TYR A 64 5.22 2.01 -5.63
N GLY A 65 4.88 0.76 -5.45
CA GLY A 65 3.90 0.06 -6.25
C GLY A 65 3.08 -0.93 -5.43
N LEU A 66 1.88 -1.21 -5.88
CA LEU A 66 0.98 -2.20 -5.30
C LEU A 66 0.93 -3.42 -6.20
N LEU A 67 1.28 -4.59 -5.66
CA LEU A 67 1.25 -5.83 -6.42
C LEU A 67 -0.20 -6.19 -6.72
N GLY A 68 -0.56 -6.26 -8.01
CA GLY A 68 -1.94 -6.45 -8.45
C GLY A 68 -2.58 -7.76 -7.98
N SER A 69 -1.76 -8.79 -7.72
CA SER A 69 -2.23 -10.11 -7.32
C SER A 69 -2.76 -10.19 -5.88
N ASN A 70 -2.21 -9.41 -4.96
CA ASN A 70 -2.60 -9.42 -3.54
C ASN A 70 -2.80 -8.03 -2.93
N GLY A 71 -2.48 -6.98 -3.70
CA GLY A 71 -2.60 -5.60 -3.26
C GLY A 71 -1.59 -5.16 -2.21
N ASP A 72 -0.55 -5.95 -1.93
CA ASP A 72 0.52 -5.53 -1.03
C ASP A 72 1.37 -4.43 -1.66
N GLY A 73 1.78 -3.49 -0.83
CA GLY A 73 2.66 -2.39 -1.23
C GLY A 73 4.13 -2.78 -1.16
N TYR A 74 4.89 -2.32 -2.13
CA TYR A 74 6.34 -2.50 -2.19
C TYR A 74 7.02 -1.16 -2.42
N ILE A 75 7.94 -0.82 -1.55
CA ILE A 75 8.86 0.30 -1.74
C ILE A 75 10.16 -0.27 -2.24
N PHE A 76 10.57 0.17 -3.43
CA PHE A 76 11.85 -0.19 -4.04
C PHE A 76 12.81 0.98 -3.93
N ILE A 77 13.94 0.78 -3.27
CA ILE A 77 15.00 1.78 -3.13
C ILE A 77 16.24 1.25 -3.82
N LYS A 78 16.50 1.75 -5.02
CA LYS A 78 17.64 1.38 -5.86
C LYS A 78 18.83 2.28 -5.57
N GLY A 79 19.97 1.67 -5.31
CA GLY A 79 21.21 2.34 -4.93
C GLY A 79 21.64 1.97 -3.51
N LYS A 80 22.87 2.31 -3.18
CA LYS A 80 23.46 1.99 -1.88
C LYS A 80 23.07 3.03 -0.84
N MET A 81 22.32 2.58 0.16
CA MET A 81 21.83 3.47 1.23
C MET A 81 22.89 3.79 2.30
N GLY A 82 23.98 3.02 2.36
CA GLY A 82 24.93 3.11 3.46
C GLY A 82 24.36 2.58 4.78
N ASN A 83 25.20 2.53 5.81
CA ASN A 83 24.78 2.12 7.15
C ASN A 83 24.21 3.31 7.91
N GLN A 84 23.03 3.73 7.56
CA GLN A 84 22.32 4.84 8.18
C GLN A 84 20.80 4.59 8.15
N PRO A 85 20.06 5.15 9.08
CA PRO A 85 18.61 5.10 9.02
C PRO A 85 18.08 6.03 7.93
N PHE A 86 17.08 5.56 7.21
CA PHE A 86 16.23 6.34 6.33
C PHE A 86 14.86 6.50 6.96
N GLN A 87 14.41 7.72 7.08
CA GLN A 87 13.02 8.02 7.40
C GLN A 87 12.21 7.94 6.13
N VAL A 88 11.17 7.13 6.16
CA VAL A 88 10.27 6.92 5.03
C VAL A 88 8.91 7.52 5.34
N GLY A 89 8.41 8.36 4.43
CA GLY A 89 7.04 8.84 4.42
C GLY A 89 6.32 8.31 3.19
N LEU A 90 5.11 7.81 3.37
CA LEU A 90 4.24 7.38 2.28
C LEU A 90 2.88 8.04 2.44
N ARG A 91 2.58 9.03 1.59
CA ARG A 91 1.36 9.82 1.64
C ARG A 91 0.34 9.36 0.63
N ASN A 92 -0.87 9.12 1.08
CA ASN A 92 -2.05 8.98 0.23
C ASN A 92 -2.47 10.35 -0.29
N LYS A 93 -2.26 10.63 -1.59
CA LYS A 93 -2.58 11.91 -2.22
C LYS A 93 -4.08 12.15 -2.42
N VAL A 94 -4.86 11.11 -2.46
CA VAL A 94 -6.32 11.21 -2.67
C VAL A 94 -7.01 11.80 -1.45
N LYS A 95 -6.44 11.56 -0.25
CA LYS A 95 -6.94 12.16 0.98
C LYS A 95 -6.24 13.49 1.22
N LEU A 96 -7.02 14.57 1.32
CA LEU A 96 -6.48 15.90 1.57
C LEU A 96 -5.90 16.01 2.99
N SER A 97 -4.88 16.85 3.15
CA SER A 97 -4.37 17.23 4.45
C SER A 97 -5.42 18.00 5.25
N THR A 98 -5.40 17.85 6.58
CA THR A 98 -6.26 18.59 7.48
C THR A 98 -5.44 19.43 8.46
N GLY A 99 -5.97 20.59 8.87
CA GLY A 99 -5.42 21.34 9.99
C GLY A 99 -5.79 20.72 11.34
N LYS A 100 -5.26 21.28 12.43
CA LYS A 100 -5.30 20.74 13.79
C LYS A 100 -6.71 20.57 14.39
N ASP A 101 -7.71 21.30 13.91
CA ASP A 101 -9.07 21.28 14.44
C ASP A 101 -9.97 20.33 13.66
N GLU A 102 -10.00 19.07 14.10
CA GLU A 102 -10.95 18.08 13.58
C GLU A 102 -12.43 18.49 13.82
N SER A 103 -12.69 19.39 14.77
CA SER A 103 -14.02 19.92 15.07
C SER A 103 -14.61 20.81 13.97
N SER A 104 -13.79 21.30 13.04
CA SER A 104 -14.24 22.15 11.92
C SER A 104 -14.61 21.39 10.65
N ILE A 105 -14.45 20.08 10.62
CA ILE A 105 -14.72 19.26 9.43
C ILE A 105 -16.22 19.04 9.20
N ASP A 106 -17.05 19.27 10.21
CA ASP A 106 -18.49 18.94 10.18
C ASP A 106 -19.38 20.04 9.55
N ASP A 107 -18.85 21.20 9.24
CA ASP A 107 -19.63 22.37 8.82
C ASP A 107 -19.66 22.67 7.31
N GLY A 108 -18.99 21.88 6.48
CA GLY A 108 -18.93 22.18 5.03
C GLY A 108 -18.24 23.50 4.66
N ASN A 109 -17.65 24.18 5.62
CA ASN A 109 -17.05 25.51 5.49
C ASN A 109 -15.56 25.53 5.89
N SER A 110 -14.83 24.45 5.65
CA SER A 110 -13.40 24.39 5.94
C SER A 110 -12.58 25.19 4.92
N THR A 111 -12.55 26.51 5.11
CA THR A 111 -11.69 27.42 4.33
C THR A 111 -10.27 27.55 4.90
N ASN A 112 -9.89 26.75 5.91
CA ASN A 112 -8.60 26.83 6.56
C ASN A 112 -7.74 25.57 6.35
N VAL A 113 -7.69 25.06 5.12
CA VAL A 113 -6.55 24.25 4.71
C VAL A 113 -5.42 25.22 4.44
N GLU A 114 -4.52 25.44 5.40
CA GLU A 114 -3.24 26.07 5.07
C GLU A 114 -2.56 25.12 4.06
N GLU A 115 -2.47 25.58 2.83
CA GLU A 115 -1.72 24.92 1.80
C GLU A 115 -0.29 24.73 2.33
N VAL A 116 0.14 23.48 2.44
CA VAL A 116 1.55 23.20 2.66
C VAL A 116 2.30 23.77 1.47
N LYS A 117 3.06 24.82 1.71
CA LYS A 117 3.60 25.69 0.66
C LYS A 117 4.70 25.04 -0.18
N ASN A 118 5.29 23.90 0.28
CA ASN A 118 6.33 23.22 -0.45
C ASN A 118 6.57 21.79 0.04
N GLU A 119 7.30 21.02 -0.76
CA GLU A 119 7.63 19.61 -0.48
C GLU A 119 8.46 19.43 0.80
N ASN A 120 9.31 20.40 1.14
CA ASN A 120 10.11 20.35 2.37
C ASN A 120 9.25 20.46 3.64
N GLU A 121 8.23 21.28 3.62
CA GLU A 121 7.28 21.39 4.74
C GLU A 121 6.43 20.10 4.86
N MET A 122 6.05 19.51 3.76
CA MET A 122 5.29 18.26 3.74
C MET A 122 6.12 17.11 4.32
N ILE A 123 7.35 16.92 3.89
CA ILE A 123 8.20 15.84 4.39
C ILE A 123 8.52 16.03 5.88
N ASP A 124 8.75 17.25 6.34
CA ASP A 124 8.96 17.54 7.76
C ASP A 124 7.70 17.29 8.60
N SER A 125 6.54 17.68 8.10
CA SER A 125 5.26 17.43 8.77
C SER A 125 4.97 15.93 8.94
N ILE A 126 5.26 15.14 7.91
CA ILE A 126 5.04 13.68 7.95
C ILE A 126 6.09 12.97 8.80
N THR A 127 7.37 13.34 8.65
CA THR A 127 8.49 12.63 9.28
C THR A 127 8.92 13.21 10.63
N GLY A 128 8.33 14.34 11.04
CA GLY A 128 8.74 15.11 12.22
C GLY A 128 9.91 16.05 11.92
N THR A 129 9.85 17.25 12.54
CA THR A 129 10.82 18.33 12.29
C THR A 129 12.05 18.26 13.18
N SER A 130 11.99 17.55 14.31
CA SER A 130 13.06 17.61 15.29
C SER A 130 13.85 16.32 15.39
N GLU A 131 15.15 16.44 15.16
CA GLU A 131 16.14 15.41 15.48
C GLU A 131 16.14 15.04 16.97
N THR A 132 15.58 15.90 17.81
CA THR A 132 15.53 15.75 19.28
C THR A 132 14.43 14.82 19.77
N SER A 133 13.33 14.67 19.04
CA SER A 133 12.25 13.76 19.45
C SER A 133 12.55 12.29 19.15
N ALA A 134 13.53 12.00 18.33
CA ALA A 134 13.88 10.63 17.94
C ALA A 134 14.80 9.91 18.94
N ASN A 135 15.40 10.60 19.91
CA ASN A 135 16.50 10.08 20.72
C ASN A 135 16.18 9.80 22.20
N LYS A 136 14.99 10.07 22.66
CA LYS A 136 14.62 9.75 24.05
C LYS A 136 13.41 8.82 24.08
N ASN A 137 13.68 7.53 24.15
CA ASN A 137 12.74 6.47 24.55
C ASN A 137 11.72 5.93 23.54
N GLY A 138 11.84 6.13 22.23
CA GLY A 138 10.97 5.45 21.26
C GLY A 138 9.48 5.81 21.36
N ILE A 139 9.12 6.77 22.17
CA ILE A 139 7.78 7.32 22.29
C ILE A 139 7.81 8.67 21.58
N TYR A 140 7.06 8.76 20.48
CA TYR A 140 6.79 10.04 19.87
C TYR A 140 6.14 10.95 20.90
N ASP A 141 6.83 12.02 21.29
CA ASP A 141 6.22 13.08 22.06
C ASP A 141 5.29 13.89 21.14
N ILE A 142 4.09 13.33 20.93
CA ILE A 142 3.02 13.89 20.09
C ILE A 142 2.45 15.17 20.72
N PHE A 143 2.92 15.55 21.92
CA PHE A 143 2.28 16.53 22.77
C PHE A 143 3.10 17.78 23.07
N LYS A 144 4.04 18.19 22.23
CA LYS A 144 4.52 19.56 22.34
C LYS A 144 3.70 20.48 21.48
N ASP A 145 2.68 21.01 22.09
CA ASP A 145 1.84 22.09 21.62
C ASP A 145 2.62 23.41 21.72
N ASP A 146 3.29 23.79 20.66
CA ASP A 146 3.91 25.12 20.52
C ASP A 146 3.03 26.07 19.69
N GLY A 147 1.75 25.78 19.59
CA GLY A 147 0.76 26.72 19.02
C GLY A 147 0.88 26.92 17.50
N LYS A 148 1.69 26.10 16.82
CA LYS A 148 1.73 26.10 15.35
C LYS A 148 0.68 25.15 14.81
N ASN A 149 0.01 25.54 13.74
CA ASN A 149 -0.97 24.71 13.03
C ASN A 149 -0.29 23.44 12.50
N ASP A 150 -0.40 22.33 13.22
CA ASP A 150 0.09 21.03 12.74
C ASP A 150 -0.87 20.54 11.67
N VAL A 151 -0.39 20.45 10.46
CA VAL A 151 -1.10 19.85 9.35
C VAL A 151 -0.97 18.33 9.44
N LYS A 152 -2.09 17.64 9.44
CA LYS A 152 -2.12 16.17 9.35
C LYS A 152 -2.24 15.73 7.90
N PHE A 153 -1.41 14.80 7.51
CA PHE A 153 -1.48 14.11 6.23
C PHE A 153 -1.94 12.67 6.43
N ASP A 154 -2.59 12.12 5.44
CA ASP A 154 -2.87 10.69 5.40
C ASP A 154 -1.61 9.94 4.96
N ALA A 155 -0.68 9.76 5.88
CA ALA A 155 0.64 9.26 5.59
C ALA A 155 1.18 8.31 6.66
N LEU A 156 1.90 7.28 6.19
CA LEU A 156 2.73 6.43 7.04
C LEU A 156 4.09 7.10 7.25
N ASN A 157 4.67 6.84 8.41
CA ASN A 157 5.99 7.28 8.78
C ASN A 157 6.73 6.16 9.52
N PHE A 158 7.86 5.73 9.00
CA PHE A 158 8.67 4.67 9.62
C PHE A 158 10.14 4.80 9.22
N ARG A 159 11.00 4.07 9.91
CA ARG A 159 12.44 4.05 9.65
C ARG A 159 12.88 2.69 9.15
N ILE A 160 13.85 2.71 8.25
CA ILE A 160 14.54 1.52 7.74
C ILE A 160 16.04 1.73 7.75
N ASN A 161 16.79 0.63 7.85
CA ASN A 161 18.23 0.61 7.67
C ASN A 161 18.62 -0.71 6.98
N SER A 162 19.16 -0.62 5.77
CA SER A 162 19.59 -1.77 4.98
C SER A 162 20.71 -2.60 5.63
N HIS A 163 21.40 -2.05 6.61
CA HIS A 163 22.47 -2.71 7.37
C HIS A 163 22.03 -3.15 8.77
N SER A 164 20.76 -2.99 9.12
CA SER A 164 20.23 -3.49 10.39
C SER A 164 20.37 -5.01 10.49
N LYS A 165 20.56 -5.52 11.71
CA LYS A 165 20.57 -6.97 11.98
C LYS A 165 19.26 -7.66 11.64
N THR A 166 18.15 -6.92 11.60
CA THR A 166 16.83 -7.41 11.24
C THR A 166 16.56 -7.39 9.74
N THR A 167 17.40 -6.70 8.96
CA THR A 167 17.30 -6.69 7.50
C THR A 167 17.70 -8.04 6.94
N LYS A 168 16.85 -8.63 6.12
CA LYS A 168 17.09 -9.90 5.45
C LYS A 168 17.91 -9.66 4.19
N VAL A 169 19.01 -10.42 4.06
CA VAL A 169 19.94 -10.32 2.93
C VAL A 169 19.75 -11.52 2.03
N TYR A 170 19.38 -11.27 0.78
CA TYR A 170 19.37 -12.25 -0.27
C TYR A 170 20.80 -12.50 -0.79
N ASP A 171 21.21 -13.75 -0.87
CA ASP A 171 22.53 -14.14 -1.37
C ASP A 171 22.56 -14.21 -2.91
N GLY A 172 22.25 -13.10 -3.54
CA GLY A 172 22.21 -12.92 -4.97
C GLY A 172 22.00 -11.45 -5.30
N SER A 173 21.63 -11.16 -6.55
CA SER A 173 21.34 -9.80 -6.99
C SER A 173 19.86 -9.63 -7.36
N PHE A 174 19.27 -8.55 -6.93
CA PHE A 174 17.94 -8.10 -7.38
C PHE A 174 18.00 -7.18 -8.60
N ILE A 175 19.19 -6.88 -9.09
CA ILE A 175 19.42 -5.95 -10.20
C ILE A 175 20.00 -6.71 -11.38
N ASN A 176 19.42 -6.51 -12.57
CA ASN A 176 19.97 -7.00 -13.84
C ASN A 176 21.21 -6.20 -14.25
N LYS A 177 21.96 -6.73 -15.20
CA LYS A 177 23.16 -6.06 -15.76
C LYS A 177 22.84 -4.68 -16.35
N ASP A 178 21.62 -4.49 -16.89
CA ASP A 178 21.16 -3.22 -17.43
C ASP A 178 20.66 -2.21 -16.36
N GLY A 179 20.72 -2.60 -15.08
CA GLY A 179 20.25 -1.80 -13.95
C GLY A 179 18.77 -1.91 -13.63
N SER A 180 18.00 -2.69 -14.39
CA SER A 180 16.58 -2.95 -14.09
C SER A 180 16.41 -3.90 -12.91
N ILE A 181 15.26 -3.81 -12.23
CA ILE A 181 14.92 -4.65 -11.08
C ILE A 181 14.44 -6.03 -11.54
N LYS A 182 14.94 -7.08 -10.91
CA LYS A 182 14.46 -8.45 -11.07
C LYS A 182 13.20 -8.67 -10.25
N TYR A 183 12.08 -8.15 -10.71
CA TYR A 183 10.82 -8.18 -9.95
C TYR A 183 10.37 -9.59 -9.57
N GLY A 184 10.50 -10.56 -10.44
CA GLY A 184 10.17 -11.95 -10.14
C GLY A 184 11.01 -12.53 -8.99
N GLU A 185 12.30 -12.24 -8.97
CA GLU A 185 13.20 -12.67 -7.88
C GLU A 185 12.86 -11.98 -6.57
N VAL A 186 12.55 -10.68 -6.61
CA VAL A 186 12.09 -9.93 -5.42
C VAL A 186 10.84 -10.56 -4.82
N VAL A 187 9.81 -10.80 -5.61
CA VAL A 187 8.57 -11.41 -5.12
C VAL A 187 8.81 -12.81 -4.59
N LYS A 188 9.64 -13.60 -5.26
CA LYS A 188 10.03 -14.94 -4.82
C LYS A 188 10.66 -14.94 -3.43
N GLN A 189 11.62 -14.05 -3.19
CA GLN A 189 12.33 -13.97 -1.91
C GLN A 189 11.45 -13.40 -0.79
N MET A 190 10.56 -12.48 -1.13
CA MET A 190 9.65 -11.83 -0.17
C MET A 190 8.30 -12.52 -0.05
N ASN A 191 7.99 -13.47 -0.94
CA ASN A 191 6.76 -14.23 -0.87
C ASN A 191 6.77 -15.15 0.33
N THR A 192 5.84 -14.95 1.24
CA THR A 192 5.61 -15.85 2.35
C THR A 192 4.56 -16.88 1.95
N LYS A 193 4.63 -18.05 2.55
CA LYS A 193 3.56 -19.08 2.46
C LYS A 193 2.18 -18.48 2.69
N GLN A 194 2.08 -17.48 3.57
CA GLN A 194 0.85 -16.77 3.85
C GLN A 194 0.21 -16.09 2.63
N SER A 195 1.00 -15.54 1.70
CA SER A 195 0.45 -14.91 0.49
C SER A 195 -0.25 -15.92 -0.42
N LEU A 196 0.36 -17.08 -0.62
CA LEU A 196 -0.23 -18.15 -1.43
C LEU A 196 -1.44 -18.77 -0.72
N ASP A 197 -1.37 -18.99 0.59
CA ASP A 197 -2.48 -19.48 1.39
C ASP A 197 -3.69 -18.52 1.29
N LYS A 198 -3.46 -17.21 1.39
CA LYS A 198 -4.51 -16.18 1.23
C LYS A 198 -5.15 -16.23 -0.16
N ILE A 199 -4.36 -16.38 -1.21
CA ILE A 199 -4.87 -16.52 -2.58
C ILE A 199 -5.73 -17.79 -2.72
N ASN A 200 -5.28 -18.91 -2.19
CA ASN A 200 -6.03 -20.16 -2.21
C ASN A 200 -7.35 -20.05 -1.43
N ASP A 201 -7.35 -19.38 -0.29
CA ASP A 201 -8.57 -19.12 0.50
C ASP A 201 -9.54 -18.22 -0.27
N ASN A 202 -9.05 -17.20 -0.95
CA ASN A 202 -9.86 -16.34 -1.80
C ASN A 202 -10.49 -17.12 -2.98
N ILE A 203 -9.73 -18.01 -3.61
CA ILE A 203 -10.24 -18.88 -4.68
C ILE A 203 -11.40 -19.73 -4.17
N LYS A 204 -11.26 -20.36 -3.01
CA LYS A 204 -12.34 -21.14 -2.38
C LYS A 204 -13.57 -20.28 -2.08
N LYS A 205 -13.35 -19.10 -1.48
CA LYS A 205 -14.41 -18.14 -1.14
C LYS A 205 -15.21 -17.71 -2.36
N TYR A 206 -14.56 -17.27 -3.42
CA TYR A 206 -15.24 -16.77 -4.61
C TYR A 206 -15.88 -17.90 -5.43
N LYS A 207 -15.27 -19.08 -5.48
CA LYS A 207 -15.89 -20.27 -6.06
C LYS A 207 -17.19 -20.62 -5.35
N SER A 208 -17.20 -20.62 -4.03
CA SER A 208 -18.39 -20.86 -3.22
C SER A 208 -19.48 -19.81 -3.46
N LYS A 209 -19.11 -18.53 -3.54
CA LYS A 209 -20.04 -17.45 -3.88
C LYS A 209 -20.66 -17.62 -5.27
N VAL A 210 -19.88 -17.96 -6.28
CA VAL A 210 -20.38 -18.23 -7.64
C VAL A 210 -21.38 -19.37 -7.62
N ASP A 211 -21.08 -20.47 -6.93
CA ASP A 211 -21.98 -21.63 -6.83
C ASP A 211 -23.29 -21.26 -6.12
N THR A 212 -23.22 -20.48 -5.04
CA THR A 212 -24.41 -19.97 -4.33
C THR A 212 -25.26 -19.07 -5.23
N TYR A 213 -24.66 -18.17 -5.97
CA TYR A 213 -25.37 -17.28 -6.89
C TYR A 213 -26.03 -18.04 -8.04
N LYS A 214 -25.41 -19.10 -8.55
CA LYS A 214 -26.05 -19.99 -9.55
C LYS A 214 -27.36 -20.60 -9.03
N ILE A 215 -27.39 -21.05 -7.77
CA ILE A 215 -28.57 -21.58 -7.12
C ILE A 215 -29.65 -20.50 -6.98
N SER A 216 -29.27 -19.32 -6.49
CA SER A 216 -30.18 -18.18 -6.32
C SER A 216 -30.80 -17.71 -7.65
N ILE A 217 -29.99 -17.69 -8.72
CA ILE A 217 -30.46 -17.33 -10.06
C ILE A 217 -31.54 -18.30 -10.52
N LYS A 218 -31.35 -19.62 -10.38
CA LYS A 218 -32.35 -20.62 -10.74
C LYS A 218 -33.65 -20.44 -9.97
N GLU A 219 -33.56 -20.13 -8.67
CA GLU A 219 -34.71 -19.89 -7.82
C GLU A 219 -35.49 -18.64 -8.29
N TYR A 220 -34.84 -17.53 -8.51
CA TYR A 220 -35.47 -16.29 -8.98
C TYR A 220 -36.03 -16.42 -10.40
N GLU A 221 -35.34 -17.12 -11.30
CA GLU A 221 -35.86 -17.44 -12.64
C GLU A 221 -37.16 -18.25 -12.56
N GLY A 222 -37.20 -19.21 -11.65
CA GLY A 222 -38.45 -19.98 -11.38
C GLY A 222 -39.59 -19.12 -10.86
N ARG A 223 -39.30 -18.17 -9.96
CA ARG A 223 -40.29 -17.22 -9.44
C ARG A 223 -40.81 -16.28 -10.52
N VAL A 224 -39.94 -15.73 -11.36
CA VAL A 224 -40.31 -14.86 -12.48
C VAL A 224 -41.14 -15.64 -13.54
N LYS A 225 -40.81 -16.90 -13.77
CA LYS A 225 -41.57 -17.76 -14.67
C LYS A 225 -43.00 -18.03 -14.19
N LYS A 226 -43.17 -18.19 -12.86
CA LYS A 226 -44.50 -18.40 -12.25
C LYS A 226 -45.32 -17.11 -12.22
N ASP A 227 -44.70 -15.98 -11.97
CA ASP A 227 -45.35 -14.67 -11.94
C ASP A 227 -44.50 -13.63 -12.69
N LYS A 228 -44.88 -13.37 -13.93
CA LYS A 228 -44.21 -12.43 -14.81
C LYS A 228 -44.34 -10.96 -14.37
N HIS A 229 -45.24 -10.67 -13.44
CA HIS A 229 -45.46 -9.32 -12.91
C HIS A 229 -44.74 -9.09 -11.57
N ASN A 230 -44.04 -10.08 -11.04
CA ASN A 230 -43.28 -9.97 -9.81
C ASN A 230 -42.03 -9.11 -10.03
N SER A 231 -42.16 -7.80 -9.84
CA SER A 231 -41.07 -6.82 -10.02
C SER A 231 -39.93 -7.04 -9.05
N GLN A 232 -40.21 -7.47 -7.82
CA GLN A 232 -39.19 -7.73 -6.81
C GLN A 232 -38.32 -8.94 -7.20
N ALA A 233 -38.95 -10.02 -7.68
CA ALA A 233 -38.18 -11.18 -8.15
C ALA A 233 -37.30 -10.84 -9.36
N LYS A 234 -37.78 -10.02 -10.29
CA LYS A 234 -36.99 -9.53 -11.43
C LYS A 234 -35.79 -8.72 -10.98
N LYS A 235 -36.00 -7.78 -10.06
CA LYS A 235 -34.90 -6.95 -9.50
C LYS A 235 -33.87 -7.81 -8.79
N ASN A 236 -34.32 -8.73 -7.94
CA ASN A 236 -33.43 -9.64 -7.23
C ASN A 236 -32.64 -10.53 -8.20
N LEU A 237 -33.25 -10.97 -9.29
CA LEU A 237 -32.59 -11.76 -10.33
C LEU A 237 -31.43 -10.94 -10.99
N GLU A 238 -31.69 -9.69 -11.34
CA GLU A 238 -30.67 -8.81 -11.91
C GLU A 238 -29.53 -8.56 -10.93
N ASP A 239 -29.83 -8.28 -9.66
CA ASP A 239 -28.85 -8.03 -8.61
C ASP A 239 -27.96 -9.25 -8.37
N VAL A 240 -28.53 -10.45 -8.35
CA VAL A 240 -27.76 -11.69 -8.18
C VAL A 240 -26.92 -12.02 -9.41
N LYS A 241 -27.42 -11.79 -10.62
CA LYS A 241 -26.63 -11.95 -11.85
C LYS A 241 -25.42 -11.01 -11.87
N LYS A 242 -25.60 -9.76 -11.43
CA LYS A 242 -24.51 -8.80 -11.30
C LYS A 242 -23.49 -9.24 -10.25
N ALA A 243 -23.96 -9.65 -9.07
CA ALA A 243 -23.10 -10.15 -8.00
C ALA A 243 -22.31 -11.40 -8.43
N LYS A 244 -22.92 -12.31 -9.17
CA LYS A 244 -22.25 -13.49 -9.74
C LYS A 244 -21.11 -13.08 -10.69
N LYS A 245 -21.38 -12.13 -11.58
CA LYS A 245 -20.38 -11.65 -12.54
C LYS A 245 -19.16 -11.01 -11.83
N GLU A 246 -19.42 -10.25 -10.78
CA GLU A 246 -18.34 -9.66 -9.95
C GLU A 246 -17.53 -10.73 -9.21
N ALA A 247 -18.20 -11.76 -8.67
CA ALA A 247 -17.54 -12.89 -8.02
C ALA A 247 -16.71 -13.73 -9.01
N GLU A 248 -17.19 -13.95 -10.22
CA GLU A 248 -16.45 -14.63 -11.30
C GLU A 248 -15.19 -13.85 -11.69
N LYS A 249 -15.30 -12.53 -11.78
CA LYS A 249 -14.15 -11.66 -12.05
C LYS A 249 -13.10 -11.75 -10.94
N SER A 250 -13.53 -11.73 -9.69
CA SER A 250 -12.63 -11.88 -8.53
C SER A 250 -11.98 -13.26 -8.48
N LEU A 251 -12.72 -14.31 -8.83
CA LEU A 251 -12.19 -15.67 -8.94
C LEU A 251 -11.12 -15.78 -10.02
N ASP A 252 -11.35 -15.21 -11.21
CA ASP A 252 -10.39 -15.19 -12.31
C ASP A 252 -9.12 -14.44 -11.93
N THR A 253 -9.25 -13.28 -11.30
CA THR A 253 -8.12 -12.48 -10.81
C THR A 253 -7.26 -13.28 -9.83
N ASN A 254 -7.87 -13.99 -8.87
CA ASN A 254 -7.13 -14.81 -7.90
C ASN A 254 -6.48 -16.04 -8.55
N ARG A 255 -7.11 -16.65 -9.54
CA ARG A 255 -6.50 -17.77 -10.29
C ARG A 255 -5.28 -17.32 -11.08
N LYS A 256 -5.34 -16.18 -11.74
CA LYS A 256 -4.20 -15.58 -12.43
C LYS A 256 -3.07 -15.22 -11.47
N ALA A 257 -3.42 -14.68 -10.31
CA ALA A 257 -2.46 -14.42 -9.24
C ALA A 257 -1.75 -15.69 -8.79
N LYS A 258 -2.47 -16.78 -8.59
CA LYS A 258 -1.90 -18.08 -8.23
C LYS A 258 -0.88 -18.57 -9.26
N GLU A 259 -1.22 -18.48 -10.55
CA GLU A 259 -0.30 -18.84 -11.64
C GLU A 259 0.98 -18.02 -11.60
N GLN A 260 0.89 -16.70 -11.38
CA GLN A 260 2.06 -15.83 -11.26
C GLN A 260 2.98 -16.23 -10.10
N TYR A 261 2.42 -16.62 -8.94
CA TYR A 261 3.21 -17.11 -7.80
C TYR A 261 3.83 -18.48 -8.05
N GLU A 262 3.21 -19.33 -8.85
CA GLU A 262 3.77 -20.62 -9.22
C GLU A 262 4.97 -20.47 -10.17
N ASP A 263 4.89 -19.56 -11.14
CA ASP A 263 5.90 -19.31 -12.17
C ASP A 263 6.88 -18.19 -11.83
N TYR A 264 6.60 -17.40 -10.77
CA TYR A 264 7.32 -16.17 -10.44
C TYR A 264 7.48 -15.20 -11.62
N SER A 265 6.48 -15.17 -12.52
CA SER A 265 6.45 -14.34 -13.71
C SER A 265 5.98 -12.90 -13.41
N PHE A 266 6.71 -12.21 -12.53
CA PHE A 266 6.46 -10.83 -12.17
C PHE A 266 7.40 -9.89 -12.91
N ASP A 267 6.86 -8.78 -13.37
CA ASP A 267 7.59 -7.66 -13.96
C ASP A 267 7.06 -6.33 -13.42
N LYS A 268 7.54 -5.22 -13.95
CA LYS A 268 7.08 -3.89 -13.51
C LYS A 268 5.56 -3.72 -13.68
N SER A 269 4.97 -4.31 -14.73
CA SER A 269 3.53 -4.22 -15.01
C SER A 269 2.65 -5.00 -14.01
N SER A 270 3.25 -5.91 -13.23
CA SER A 270 2.57 -6.63 -12.15
C SER A 270 2.22 -5.72 -10.97
N PHE A 271 2.86 -4.55 -10.89
CA PHE A 271 2.60 -3.52 -9.88
C PHE A 271 1.73 -2.43 -10.47
N GLU A 272 0.58 -2.17 -9.85
CA GLU A 272 -0.41 -1.22 -10.34
C GLU A 272 0.14 0.20 -10.34
N LYS A 273 0.39 0.74 -11.53
CA LYS A 273 0.86 2.11 -11.79
C LYS A 273 1.83 2.62 -10.73
N MET A 274 3.04 2.08 -10.73
CA MET A 274 4.09 2.51 -9.79
C MET A 274 4.26 4.03 -9.78
N SER A 275 4.58 4.57 -8.61
CA SER A 275 4.96 5.97 -8.50
C SER A 275 6.19 6.27 -9.35
N ASP A 276 6.23 7.48 -9.90
CA ASP A 276 7.38 7.94 -10.67
C ASP A 276 8.57 8.17 -9.73
N GLU A 277 9.68 7.48 -9.95
CA GLU A 277 10.90 7.64 -9.16
C GLU A 277 11.46 9.06 -9.20
N ASN A 278 11.19 9.82 -10.26
CA ASN A 278 11.60 11.22 -10.38
C ASN A 278 10.74 12.17 -9.53
N LYS A 279 9.60 11.71 -9.03
CA LYS A 279 8.71 12.46 -8.13
C LYS A 279 8.90 12.10 -6.66
N THR A 280 9.77 11.15 -6.34
CA THR A 280 10.14 10.85 -4.96
C THR A 280 10.82 12.06 -4.33
N ILE A 281 10.36 12.44 -3.16
CA ILE A 281 10.85 13.60 -2.44
C ILE A 281 12.01 13.18 -1.55
N TYR A 282 13.17 13.81 -1.74
CA TYR A 282 14.35 13.54 -0.93
C TYR A 282 14.69 14.76 -0.08
N LYS A 283 14.99 14.52 1.19
CA LYS A 283 15.48 15.55 2.09
C LYS A 283 16.69 15.08 2.88
N LYS A 284 17.69 15.95 2.98
CA LYS A 284 18.84 15.70 3.84
C LYS A 284 18.47 15.98 5.29
N MET A 285 18.80 15.07 6.21
CA MET A 285 18.79 15.34 7.65
C MET A 285 19.87 16.38 7.97
N LYS A 286 19.51 17.33 8.82
CA LYS A 286 20.47 18.33 9.34
C LYS A 286 21.40 17.72 10.39
#